data_35b691abb5fd1f0ae70a7360b3a6f7d2
#
_entry.id   35b691abb5fd1f0ae70a7360b3a6f7d2
#
_cell.length_a   1.000
_cell.length_b   1.000
_cell.length_c   1.000
_cell.angle_alpha   90.00
_cell.angle_beta   90.00
_cell.angle_gamma   90.00
#
_symmetry.space_group_name_H-M   'P 1'
#
loop_
_entity.id
_entity.type
_entity.pdbx_description
1 polymer ?
#
loop_
_entity_poly.entity_id
_entity_poly.type
_entity_poly.pdbx_seq_one_letter_code
_entity_poly.pdbx_strand_id
1 'polypeptide(L)'
;MSSFKTDRRQFIKLVGVGGVVFVSGLPGVRALAGARKPGAAEDFFFVQLSDTHWGFSGPPNPEAENTLKEAVARVNALPKAPDFIVFTGDLTHTTDDAAVRRKRMAEFKEIVSDLKVKTRYFIPGEHDASLDAGKAYQEGFGRKHYSFNHKGIHFAVLDNVSDPEAKLGDAQIDWLRGDLKTVPVDAPIVIFTHRPLFDLAPQWDWATKDGAKAIDLLGHWKHVTVFYGHIHQEHHFTTGDIAHHASKSLIFPLPAPMSVPKKGPVAWDPEHPRRGLGFREVTAAGPTRALALQEDSMEGVGAGK
;
A
#
# COMPACT_ATOMS: atom_id res chain seq x y z
N MET A 1 29.92 -18.33 28.61
CA MET A 1 28.97 -17.21 28.45
C MET A 1 29.34 -16.46 27.18
N SER A 2 28.75 -16.81 26.06
CA SER A 2 29.01 -16.17 24.76
C SER A 2 27.88 -15.18 24.49
N SER A 3 28.24 -13.90 24.42
CA SER A 3 27.33 -12.77 24.12
C SER A 3 27.03 -12.80 22.62
N PHE A 4 25.83 -13.14 22.24
CA PHE A 4 25.30 -12.91 20.88
C PHE A 4 25.07 -11.42 20.69
N LYS A 5 25.96 -10.76 19.95
CA LYS A 5 25.72 -9.41 19.42
C LYS A 5 24.73 -9.52 18.30
N THR A 6 23.55 -8.96 18.50
CA THR A 6 22.51 -8.78 17.47
C THR A 6 23.06 -7.86 16.40
N ASP A 7 23.30 -8.39 15.21
CA ASP A 7 23.77 -7.63 14.06
C ASP A 7 22.63 -6.78 13.52
N ARG A 8 22.75 -5.47 13.64
CA ARG A 8 21.79 -4.51 13.12
C ARG A 8 21.89 -4.52 11.59
N ARG A 9 20.87 -5.02 10.90
CA ARG A 9 20.75 -4.95 9.45
C ARG A 9 20.96 -3.51 8.98
N GLN A 10 22.01 -3.28 8.22
CA GLN A 10 22.33 -1.98 7.64
C GLN A 10 21.32 -1.70 6.52
N PHE A 11 20.44 -0.72 6.74
CA PHE A 11 19.64 -0.14 5.68
C PHE A 11 20.54 0.77 4.85
N ILE A 12 20.71 0.44 3.57
CA ILE A 12 21.42 1.32 2.64
C ILE A 12 20.43 2.40 2.19
N LYS A 13 20.72 3.63 2.61
CA LYS A 13 19.98 4.83 2.22
C LYS A 13 20.67 5.41 1.00
N LEU A 14 20.07 5.30 -0.18
CA LEU A 14 20.50 6.03 -1.37
C LEU A 14 19.63 7.28 -1.49
N VAL A 15 20.26 8.44 -1.29
CA VAL A 15 19.59 9.73 -1.50
C VAL A 15 19.78 10.11 -2.96
N GLY A 16 18.75 9.89 -3.77
CA GLY A 16 18.63 10.52 -5.08
C GLY A 16 17.90 11.85 -4.97
N VAL A 17 18.07 12.74 -5.91
CA VAL A 17 17.36 14.03 -5.95
C VAL A 17 15.86 13.74 -6.05
N GLY A 18 15.16 13.89 -4.92
CA GLY A 18 13.69 13.82 -4.85
C GLY A 18 13.08 12.61 -4.13
N GLY A 19 13.83 11.64 -3.60
CA GLY A 19 13.23 10.49 -2.92
C GLY A 19 14.20 9.69 -2.05
N VAL A 20 13.65 8.93 -1.09
CA VAL A 20 14.41 7.98 -0.26
C VAL A 20 14.16 6.58 -0.80
N VAL A 21 15.22 5.86 -1.18
CA VAL A 21 15.13 4.48 -1.68
C VAL A 21 15.40 3.52 -0.53
N PHE A 22 14.45 2.63 -0.23
CA PHE A 22 14.63 1.50 0.68
C PHE A 22 14.77 0.21 -0.13
N VAL A 23 15.73 -0.62 0.22
CA VAL A 23 15.85 -1.96 -0.35
C VAL A 23 15.44 -2.95 0.72
N SER A 24 14.31 -3.62 0.51
CA SER A 24 13.84 -4.70 1.37
C SER A 24 14.18 -6.04 0.72
N GLY A 25 14.80 -6.92 1.46
CA GLY A 25 15.11 -8.28 1.02
C GLY A 25 16.59 -8.64 1.16
N LEU A 26 16.89 -9.87 1.37
CA LEU A 26 18.13 -10.67 1.44
C LEU A 26 19.47 -9.96 1.73
N PRO A 27 20.24 -10.45 2.69
CA PRO A 27 21.61 -9.98 2.92
C PRO A 27 22.48 -10.32 1.71
N GLY A 28 23.07 -9.28 1.08
CA GLY A 28 24.13 -9.47 0.11
C GLY A 28 23.89 -8.98 -1.32
N VAL A 29 22.90 -8.13 -1.60
CA VAL A 29 22.71 -7.60 -2.95
C VAL A 29 23.74 -6.50 -3.24
N ARG A 30 24.85 -6.87 -3.91
CA ARG A 30 25.64 -5.95 -4.72
C ARG A 30 24.86 -5.66 -6.01
N ALA A 31 24.65 -4.40 -6.33
CA ALA A 31 24.15 -3.98 -7.63
C ALA A 31 25.16 -4.45 -8.70
N LEU A 32 24.90 -5.58 -9.34
CA LEU A 32 25.61 -6.06 -10.50
C LEU A 32 24.74 -5.78 -11.72
N ALA A 33 25.12 -4.78 -12.50
CA ALA A 33 24.73 -4.69 -13.90
C ALA A 33 25.38 -5.88 -14.63
N GLY A 34 24.75 -7.04 -14.58
CA GLY A 34 25.18 -8.28 -15.22
C GLY A 34 24.34 -8.58 -16.44
N ALA A 35 24.94 -9.08 -17.49
CA ALA A 35 24.29 -9.51 -18.73
C ALA A 35 23.12 -10.48 -18.42
N ARG A 36 21.94 -10.15 -18.95
CA ARG A 36 20.68 -10.87 -18.77
C ARG A 36 20.80 -12.30 -19.30
N LYS A 37 20.52 -13.31 -18.46
CA LYS A 37 20.38 -14.69 -18.94
C LYS A 37 19.08 -14.84 -19.74
N PRO A 38 19.08 -15.53 -20.90
CA PRO A 38 17.86 -15.86 -21.61
C PRO A 38 16.91 -16.63 -20.69
N GLY A 39 15.65 -16.15 -20.55
CA GLY A 39 14.63 -16.75 -19.68
C GLY A 39 14.48 -16.12 -18.30
N ALA A 40 15.29 -15.12 -17.90
CA ALA A 40 15.04 -14.33 -16.71
C ALA A 40 13.78 -13.48 -16.88
N ALA A 41 12.87 -13.54 -15.92
CA ALA A 41 11.68 -12.70 -15.94
C ALA A 41 12.07 -11.21 -15.99
N GLU A 42 11.30 -10.39 -16.71
CA GLU A 42 11.62 -8.97 -16.90
C GLU A 42 11.44 -8.16 -15.63
N ASP A 43 12.36 -7.21 -15.39
CA ASP A 43 12.18 -6.23 -14.33
C ASP A 43 10.95 -5.39 -14.63
N PHE A 44 10.22 -5.03 -13.58
CA PHE A 44 9.01 -4.23 -13.70
C PHE A 44 8.86 -3.33 -12.47
N PHE A 45 7.97 -2.36 -12.55
CA PHE A 45 7.57 -1.60 -11.39
C PHE A 45 6.06 -1.32 -11.40
N PHE A 46 5.52 -1.12 -10.22
CA PHE A 46 4.14 -0.69 -10.02
C PHE A 46 4.09 0.52 -9.09
N VAL A 47 2.98 1.24 -9.12
CA VAL A 47 2.72 2.38 -8.25
C VAL A 47 1.67 1.99 -7.22
N GLN A 48 1.94 2.27 -5.95
CA GLN A 48 0.98 2.20 -4.85
C GLN A 48 0.46 3.60 -4.54
N LEU A 49 -0.86 3.78 -4.65
CA LEU A 49 -1.63 4.94 -4.22
C LEU A 49 -2.52 4.50 -3.06
N SER A 50 -2.73 5.34 -2.05
CA SER A 50 -3.50 4.97 -0.86
C SER A 50 -4.30 6.13 -0.30
N ASP A 51 -5.42 5.81 0.36
CA ASP A 51 -6.15 6.74 1.20
C ASP A 51 -6.48 8.05 0.48
N THR A 52 -7.17 7.92 -0.65
CA THR A 52 -7.55 9.06 -1.51
C THR A 52 -8.76 9.80 -0.97
N HIS A 53 -9.63 9.11 -0.23
CA HIS A 53 -10.85 9.63 0.41
C HIS A 53 -11.64 10.59 -0.50
N TRP A 54 -11.86 10.23 -1.75
CA TRP A 54 -12.65 11.06 -2.66
C TRP A 54 -14.01 11.42 -2.07
N GLY A 55 -14.37 12.69 -2.11
CA GLY A 55 -15.56 13.21 -1.45
C GLY A 55 -15.36 13.68 0.00
N PHE A 56 -14.11 13.67 0.51
CA PHE A 56 -13.77 14.37 1.75
C PHE A 56 -13.86 15.88 1.56
N SER A 57 -14.33 16.57 2.60
CA SER A 57 -14.33 18.03 2.70
C SER A 57 -14.11 18.42 4.16
N GLY A 58 -13.09 19.22 4.44
CA GLY A 58 -12.83 19.66 5.80
C GLY A 58 -11.47 20.32 6.00
N PRO A 59 -11.25 20.93 7.19
CA PRO A 59 -10.05 21.70 7.48
C PRO A 59 -8.71 20.96 7.33
N PRO A 60 -8.62 19.64 7.56
CA PRO A 60 -7.35 18.90 7.37
C PRO A 60 -6.82 18.88 5.94
N ASN A 61 -7.69 19.07 4.95
CA ASN A 61 -7.32 19.30 3.56
C ASN A 61 -8.43 20.07 2.82
N PRO A 62 -8.42 21.40 2.84
CA PRO A 62 -9.39 22.21 2.11
C PRO A 62 -9.36 22.01 0.59
N GLU A 63 -8.24 21.45 0.07
CA GLU A 63 -8.01 21.22 -1.36
C GLU A 63 -8.15 19.73 -1.74
N ALA A 64 -8.88 18.95 -0.96
CA ALA A 64 -9.01 17.49 -1.12
C ALA A 64 -9.45 17.05 -2.53
N GLU A 65 -10.29 17.84 -3.19
CA GLU A 65 -10.75 17.56 -4.57
C GLU A 65 -9.63 17.59 -5.61
N ASN A 66 -8.49 18.21 -5.30
CA ASN A 66 -7.37 18.37 -6.23
C ASN A 66 -6.33 17.25 -6.05
N THR A 67 -6.18 16.68 -4.85
CA THR A 67 -5.05 15.80 -4.54
C THR A 67 -5.04 14.53 -5.36
N LEU A 68 -6.18 13.85 -5.54
CA LEU A 68 -6.28 12.66 -6.40
C LEU A 68 -5.98 12.99 -7.87
N LYS A 69 -6.53 14.08 -8.40
CA LYS A 69 -6.30 14.53 -9.78
C LYS A 69 -4.82 14.86 -10.02
N GLU A 70 -4.20 15.53 -9.04
CA GLU A 70 -2.77 15.84 -9.07
C GLU A 70 -1.92 14.56 -9.04
N ALA A 71 -2.26 13.57 -8.19
CA ALA A 71 -1.58 12.29 -8.15
C ALA A 71 -1.67 11.54 -9.49
N VAL A 72 -2.87 11.52 -10.11
CA VAL A 72 -3.08 10.96 -11.45
C VAL A 72 -2.17 11.63 -12.48
N ALA A 73 -2.09 12.97 -12.47
CA ALA A 73 -1.23 13.72 -13.38
C ALA A 73 0.25 13.39 -13.16
N ARG A 74 0.72 13.31 -11.90
CA ARG A 74 2.11 12.96 -11.56
C ARG A 74 2.47 11.54 -11.98
N VAL A 75 1.61 10.56 -11.73
CA VAL A 75 1.81 9.18 -12.18
C VAL A 75 1.89 9.11 -13.71
N ASN A 76 1.04 9.87 -14.41
CA ASN A 76 1.07 9.98 -15.86
C ASN A 76 2.32 10.67 -16.43
N ALA A 77 3.01 11.45 -15.62
CA ALA A 77 4.24 12.17 -15.97
C ALA A 77 5.53 11.41 -15.60
N LEU A 78 5.42 10.22 -14.97
CA LEU A 78 6.59 9.40 -14.69
C LEU A 78 7.38 9.09 -15.97
N PRO A 79 8.72 9.09 -15.91
CA PRO A 79 9.57 8.85 -17.08
C PRO A 79 9.30 7.54 -17.80
N LYS A 80 8.84 6.55 -17.05
CA LYS A 80 8.42 5.23 -17.55
C LYS A 80 7.04 4.91 -17.01
N ALA A 81 6.18 4.33 -17.82
CA ALA A 81 4.88 3.86 -17.35
C ALA A 81 5.04 2.65 -16.42
N PRO A 82 4.37 2.60 -15.26
CA PRO A 82 4.32 1.40 -14.43
C PRO A 82 3.58 0.27 -15.16
N ASP A 83 3.89 -0.97 -14.81
CA ASP A 83 3.18 -2.15 -15.34
C ASP A 83 1.72 -2.17 -14.86
N PHE A 84 1.48 -1.76 -13.63
CA PHE A 84 0.14 -1.59 -13.06
C PHE A 84 0.15 -0.56 -11.91
N ILE A 85 -1.03 -0.19 -11.48
CA ILE A 85 -1.25 0.69 -10.34
C ILE A 85 -2.13 -0.05 -9.34
N VAL A 86 -1.80 0.04 -8.05
CA VAL A 86 -2.61 -0.51 -6.96
C VAL A 86 -3.07 0.61 -6.02
N PHE A 87 -4.35 0.60 -5.68
CA PHE A 87 -4.94 1.49 -4.68
C PHE A 87 -5.22 0.69 -3.41
N THR A 88 -4.53 1.01 -2.34
CA THR A 88 -4.57 0.21 -1.10
C THR A 88 -5.64 0.67 -0.10
N GLY A 89 -6.83 0.99 -0.59
CA GLY A 89 -8.04 1.24 0.19
C GLY A 89 -8.31 2.72 0.49
N ASP A 90 -9.45 2.95 1.12
CA ASP A 90 -10.03 4.26 1.39
C ASP A 90 -10.05 5.14 0.13
N LEU A 91 -10.62 4.53 -0.94
CA LEU A 91 -10.76 5.16 -2.25
C LEU A 91 -11.69 6.36 -2.15
N THR A 92 -12.77 6.21 -1.37
CA THR A 92 -13.80 7.23 -1.16
C THR A 92 -13.97 7.53 0.33
N HIS A 93 -14.37 8.73 0.66
CA HIS A 93 -14.68 9.09 2.04
C HIS A 93 -16.06 8.55 2.45
N THR A 94 -16.16 8.06 3.69
CA THR A 94 -17.39 7.44 4.22
C THR A 94 -18.59 8.39 4.18
N THR A 95 -19.77 7.81 4.02
CA THR A 95 -21.09 8.48 4.15
C THR A 95 -22.15 7.43 4.42
N ASP A 96 -23.11 7.75 5.31
CA ASP A 96 -24.24 6.89 5.60
C ASP A 96 -25.26 6.82 4.43
N ASP A 97 -25.25 7.84 3.57
CA ASP A 97 -26.10 7.88 2.37
C ASP A 97 -25.56 6.91 1.31
N ALA A 98 -26.31 5.83 1.07
CA ALA A 98 -25.94 4.79 0.12
C ALA A 98 -25.88 5.28 -1.34
N ALA A 99 -26.66 6.29 -1.72
CA ALA A 99 -26.63 6.87 -3.07
C ALA A 99 -25.38 7.75 -3.24
N VAL A 100 -25.08 8.58 -2.24
CA VAL A 100 -23.86 9.41 -2.23
C VAL A 100 -22.60 8.51 -2.22
N ARG A 101 -22.61 7.40 -1.49
CA ARG A 101 -21.48 6.44 -1.48
C ARG A 101 -21.21 5.90 -2.89
N ARG A 102 -22.24 5.43 -3.60
CA ARG A 102 -22.09 4.93 -4.98
C ARG A 102 -21.68 6.02 -5.95
N LYS A 103 -22.20 7.23 -5.78
CA LYS A 103 -21.81 8.40 -6.57
C LYS A 103 -20.32 8.70 -6.42
N ARG A 104 -19.79 8.75 -5.17
CA ARG A 104 -18.36 8.97 -4.91
C ARG A 104 -17.49 7.90 -5.57
N MET A 105 -17.91 6.63 -5.50
CA MET A 105 -17.20 5.52 -6.16
C MET A 105 -17.19 5.66 -7.69
N ALA A 106 -18.28 6.12 -8.28
CA ALA A 106 -18.36 6.37 -9.72
C ALA A 106 -17.44 7.54 -10.14
N GLU A 107 -17.47 8.65 -9.40
CA GLU A 107 -16.62 9.82 -9.61
C GLU A 107 -15.13 9.47 -9.45
N PHE A 108 -14.76 8.71 -8.41
CA PHE A 108 -13.41 8.21 -8.25
C PHE A 108 -12.97 7.41 -9.47
N LYS A 109 -13.79 6.47 -9.96
CA LYS A 109 -13.49 5.67 -11.16
C LYS A 109 -13.32 6.54 -12.40
N GLU A 110 -14.11 7.59 -12.55
CA GLU A 110 -13.97 8.56 -13.63
C GLU A 110 -12.61 9.24 -13.58
N ILE A 111 -12.22 9.80 -12.42
CA ILE A 111 -10.93 10.46 -12.25
C ILE A 111 -9.76 9.52 -12.53
N VAL A 112 -9.77 8.31 -11.98
CA VAL A 112 -8.67 7.36 -12.20
C VAL A 112 -8.69 6.75 -13.60
N SER A 113 -9.76 6.95 -14.39
CA SER A 113 -9.79 6.56 -15.79
C SER A 113 -8.80 7.34 -16.66
N ASP A 114 -8.41 8.54 -16.22
CA ASP A 114 -7.39 9.40 -16.86
C ASP A 114 -5.96 8.85 -16.70
N LEU A 115 -5.74 7.86 -15.84
CA LEU A 115 -4.46 7.15 -15.79
C LEU A 115 -4.18 6.49 -17.15
N LYS A 116 -2.99 6.74 -17.71
CA LYS A 116 -2.53 6.14 -18.96
C LYS A 116 -2.41 4.62 -18.83
N VAL A 117 -1.96 4.13 -17.66
CA VAL A 117 -1.88 2.71 -17.32
C VAL A 117 -3.29 2.20 -17.02
N LYS A 118 -3.73 1.19 -17.77
CA LYS A 118 -5.10 0.66 -17.67
C LYS A 118 -5.23 -0.52 -16.71
N THR A 119 -4.12 -1.20 -16.40
CA THR A 119 -4.10 -2.26 -15.38
C THR A 119 -4.07 -1.61 -14.00
N ARG A 120 -5.20 -1.71 -13.30
CA ARG A 120 -5.40 -1.12 -11.97
C ARG A 120 -6.04 -2.15 -11.06
N TYR A 121 -5.51 -2.24 -9.83
CA TYR A 121 -6.01 -3.10 -8.77
C TYR A 121 -6.54 -2.24 -7.63
N PHE A 122 -7.66 -2.63 -7.07
CA PHE A 122 -8.33 -1.89 -6.00
C PHE A 122 -8.51 -2.79 -4.78
N ILE A 123 -8.21 -2.27 -3.61
CA ILE A 123 -8.42 -2.91 -2.32
C ILE A 123 -9.48 -2.08 -1.57
N PRO A 124 -10.45 -2.68 -0.87
CA PRO A 124 -11.37 -1.92 -0.05
C PRO A 124 -10.65 -1.32 1.16
N GLY A 125 -10.99 -0.07 1.53
CA GLY A 125 -10.73 0.50 2.83
C GLY A 125 -12.00 0.54 3.70
N GLU A 126 -11.89 0.85 4.98
CA GLU A 126 -13.06 0.88 5.86
C GLU A 126 -14.06 1.97 5.45
N HIS A 127 -13.60 3.08 4.89
CA HIS A 127 -14.48 4.13 4.37
C HIS A 127 -15.28 3.68 3.14
N ASP A 128 -14.80 2.67 2.41
CA ASP A 128 -15.47 2.11 1.24
C ASP A 128 -16.44 0.98 1.61
N ALA A 129 -16.11 0.17 2.63
CA ALA A 129 -16.67 -1.17 2.76
C ALA A 129 -17.28 -1.51 4.12
N SER A 130 -16.99 -0.76 5.21
CA SER A 130 -17.40 -1.17 6.55
C SER A 130 -18.91 -1.04 6.82
N LEU A 131 -19.59 -0.09 6.18
CA LEU A 131 -21.00 0.23 6.48
C LEU A 131 -22.02 -0.78 5.93
N ASP A 132 -21.65 -1.55 4.89
CA ASP A 132 -22.56 -2.48 4.21
C ASP A 132 -21.90 -3.82 3.87
N ALA A 133 -20.89 -4.21 4.65
CA ALA A 133 -20.07 -5.39 4.43
C ALA A 133 -19.42 -5.43 3.01
N GLY A 134 -19.12 -4.25 2.47
CA GLY A 134 -18.48 -4.08 1.17
C GLY A 134 -19.39 -4.27 -0.03
N LYS A 135 -20.73 -4.21 0.14
CA LYS A 135 -21.65 -4.41 -0.97
C LYS A 135 -21.50 -3.33 -2.05
N ALA A 136 -21.50 -2.06 -1.69
CA ALA A 136 -21.32 -0.95 -2.62
C ALA A 136 -19.94 -0.99 -3.29
N TYR A 137 -18.89 -1.32 -2.53
CA TYR A 137 -17.56 -1.53 -3.07
C TYR A 137 -17.55 -2.66 -4.12
N GLN A 138 -18.16 -3.80 -3.81
CA GLN A 138 -18.21 -4.94 -4.71
C GLN A 138 -18.98 -4.65 -6.01
N GLU A 139 -20.06 -3.87 -5.93
CA GLU A 139 -20.80 -3.38 -7.10
C GLU A 139 -19.94 -2.45 -7.98
N GLY A 140 -19.11 -1.59 -7.38
CA GLY A 140 -18.27 -0.62 -8.08
C GLY A 140 -16.95 -1.17 -8.59
N PHE A 141 -16.25 -2.00 -7.80
CA PHE A 141 -14.87 -2.41 -8.05
C PHE A 141 -14.70 -3.94 -8.20
N GLY A 142 -15.69 -4.74 -7.89
CA GLY A 142 -15.63 -6.20 -8.01
C GLY A 142 -15.20 -6.89 -6.71
N ARG A 143 -14.40 -7.95 -6.83
CA ARG A 143 -14.02 -8.79 -5.68
C ARG A 143 -13.26 -7.98 -4.63
N LYS A 144 -13.54 -8.26 -3.36
CA LYS A 144 -12.87 -7.64 -2.20
C LYS A 144 -11.55 -8.33 -1.85
N HIS A 145 -11.43 -9.63 -2.12
CA HIS A 145 -10.17 -10.38 -2.04
C HIS A 145 -10.00 -11.21 -3.32
N TYR A 146 -8.77 -11.31 -3.79
CA TYR A 146 -8.41 -12.02 -5.02
C TYR A 146 -6.89 -12.14 -5.13
N SER A 147 -6.42 -12.95 -6.09
CA SER A 147 -5.00 -13.05 -6.40
C SER A 147 -4.74 -12.90 -7.91
N PHE A 148 -3.51 -12.59 -8.25
CA PHE A 148 -3.01 -12.55 -9.62
C PHE A 148 -1.49 -12.80 -9.64
N ASN A 149 -0.97 -13.16 -10.80
CA ASN A 149 0.47 -13.32 -10.99
C ASN A 149 0.98 -12.27 -11.97
N HIS A 150 2.14 -11.68 -11.70
CA HIS A 150 2.79 -10.77 -12.61
C HIS A 150 4.30 -10.97 -12.61
N LYS A 151 4.87 -11.28 -13.76
CA LYS A 151 6.32 -11.41 -13.99
C LYS A 151 7.09 -12.15 -12.88
N GLY A 152 6.54 -13.28 -12.43
CA GLY A 152 7.19 -14.18 -11.47
C GLY A 152 6.96 -13.83 -9.99
N ILE A 153 6.09 -12.89 -9.68
CA ILE A 153 5.60 -12.61 -8.33
C ILE A 153 4.14 -13.03 -8.23
N HIS A 154 3.78 -13.67 -7.13
CA HIS A 154 2.41 -13.94 -6.75
C HIS A 154 1.88 -12.81 -5.88
N PHE A 155 0.75 -12.24 -6.26
CA PHE A 155 0.08 -11.13 -5.56
C PHE A 155 -1.25 -11.61 -4.99
N ALA A 156 -1.54 -11.30 -3.73
CA ALA A 156 -2.86 -11.53 -3.15
C ALA A 156 -3.36 -10.25 -2.46
N VAL A 157 -4.63 -9.96 -2.66
CA VAL A 157 -5.38 -8.88 -2.03
C VAL A 157 -6.24 -9.48 -0.94
N LEU A 158 -6.19 -8.93 0.26
CA LEU A 158 -6.99 -9.35 1.41
C LEU A 158 -7.91 -8.23 1.87
N ASP A 159 -9.17 -8.57 2.12
CA ASP A 159 -10.18 -7.68 2.70
C ASP A 159 -10.16 -7.82 4.22
N ASN A 160 -9.63 -6.82 4.91
CA ASN A 160 -9.60 -6.75 6.37
C ASN A 160 -10.42 -5.57 6.95
N VAL A 161 -11.41 -5.11 6.17
CA VAL A 161 -12.21 -3.92 6.53
C VAL A 161 -13.72 -4.10 6.40
N SER A 162 -14.19 -5.01 5.55
CA SER A 162 -15.64 -5.22 5.34
C SER A 162 -16.31 -5.91 6.53
N ASP A 163 -15.57 -6.67 7.33
CA ASP A 163 -16.06 -7.22 8.59
C ASP A 163 -16.08 -6.10 9.64
N PRO A 164 -17.19 -5.89 10.37
CA PRO A 164 -17.32 -4.82 11.36
C PRO A 164 -16.33 -4.91 12.53
N GLU A 165 -15.72 -6.08 12.74
CA GLU A 165 -14.65 -6.28 13.72
C GLU A 165 -13.24 -6.09 13.15
N ALA A 166 -13.12 -5.62 11.91
CA ALA A 166 -11.85 -5.45 11.20
C ALA A 166 -10.99 -6.72 11.18
N LYS A 167 -11.57 -7.82 10.72
CA LYS A 167 -10.91 -9.12 10.61
C LYS A 167 -11.01 -9.69 9.20
N LEU A 168 -10.10 -10.61 8.87
CA LEU A 168 -10.12 -11.39 7.64
C LEU A 168 -11.22 -12.47 7.67
N GLY A 169 -11.38 -13.11 8.81
CA GLY A 169 -12.27 -14.24 9.00
C GLY A 169 -11.70 -15.57 8.47
N ASP A 170 -12.16 -16.68 9.03
CA ASP A 170 -11.60 -18.01 8.72
C ASP A 170 -11.79 -18.40 7.24
N ALA A 171 -12.91 -18.03 6.64
CA ALA A 171 -13.17 -18.32 5.23
C ALA A 171 -12.13 -17.69 4.29
N GLN A 172 -11.69 -16.44 4.56
CA GLN A 172 -10.66 -15.78 3.75
C GLN A 172 -9.26 -16.35 4.05
N ILE A 173 -8.98 -16.73 5.30
CA ILE A 173 -7.72 -17.41 5.66
C ILE A 173 -7.64 -18.77 4.94
N ASP A 174 -8.74 -19.54 4.87
CA ASP A 174 -8.79 -20.81 4.16
C ASP A 174 -8.65 -20.63 2.64
N TRP A 175 -9.26 -19.56 2.10
CA TRP A 175 -9.07 -19.19 0.71
C TRP A 175 -7.59 -18.87 0.42
N LEU A 176 -6.94 -18.05 1.26
CA LEU A 176 -5.52 -17.70 1.10
C LEU A 176 -4.63 -18.95 1.17
N ARG A 177 -4.90 -19.84 2.12
CA ARG A 177 -4.19 -21.14 2.21
C ARG A 177 -4.34 -21.96 0.93
N GLY A 178 -5.54 -21.99 0.37
CA GLY A 178 -5.83 -22.70 -0.89
C GLY A 178 -5.11 -22.07 -2.09
N ASP A 179 -5.13 -20.75 -2.17
CA ASP A 179 -4.48 -19.95 -3.22
C ASP A 179 -2.96 -20.16 -3.21
N LEU A 180 -2.34 -20.12 -2.05
CA LEU A 180 -0.89 -20.27 -1.89
C LEU A 180 -0.41 -21.73 -1.98
N LYS A 181 -1.31 -22.72 -1.99
CA LYS A 181 -0.93 -24.15 -1.98
C LYS A 181 0.01 -24.57 -3.12
N THR A 182 -0.13 -23.92 -4.28
CA THR A 182 0.68 -24.19 -5.48
C THR A 182 1.85 -23.24 -5.67
N VAL A 183 1.99 -22.24 -4.79
CA VAL A 183 3.08 -21.26 -4.86
C VAL A 183 4.33 -21.87 -4.21
N PRO A 184 5.46 -21.97 -4.93
CA PRO A 184 6.70 -22.49 -4.36
C PRO A 184 7.15 -21.71 -3.12
N VAL A 185 7.73 -22.41 -2.14
CA VAL A 185 8.17 -21.79 -0.87
C VAL A 185 9.21 -20.67 -1.05
N ASP A 186 9.99 -20.73 -2.12
CA ASP A 186 11.01 -19.72 -2.48
C ASP A 186 10.47 -18.66 -3.46
N ALA A 187 9.19 -18.75 -3.89
CA ALA A 187 8.62 -17.74 -4.78
C ALA A 187 8.32 -16.45 -4.00
N PRO A 188 8.56 -15.29 -4.61
CA PRO A 188 8.19 -14.01 -4.00
C PRO A 188 6.67 -13.84 -3.98
N ILE A 189 6.15 -13.43 -2.83
CA ILE A 189 4.74 -13.16 -2.59
C ILE A 189 4.59 -11.71 -2.13
N VAL A 190 3.63 -11.01 -2.72
CA VAL A 190 3.21 -9.68 -2.29
C VAL A 190 1.75 -9.74 -1.85
N ILE A 191 1.50 -9.27 -0.64
CA ILE A 191 0.16 -9.15 -0.07
C ILE A 191 -0.22 -7.69 -0.02
N PHE A 192 -1.44 -7.37 -0.44
CA PHE A 192 -2.03 -6.05 -0.27
C PHE A 192 -3.18 -6.14 0.73
N THR A 193 -3.16 -5.25 1.72
CA THR A 193 -4.25 -5.05 2.69
C THR A 193 -4.52 -3.56 2.82
N HIS A 194 -5.61 -3.17 3.48
CA HIS A 194 -5.78 -1.78 3.85
C HIS A 194 -5.19 -1.50 5.23
N ARG A 195 -5.59 -2.24 6.27
CA ARG A 195 -5.05 -2.12 7.63
C ARG A 195 -3.78 -2.95 7.82
N PRO A 196 -2.87 -2.60 8.74
CA PRO A 196 -1.75 -3.46 9.09
C PRO A 196 -2.26 -4.82 9.58
N LEU A 197 -1.57 -5.92 9.22
CA LEU A 197 -1.90 -7.28 9.71
C LEU A 197 -1.46 -7.49 11.16
N PHE A 198 -0.62 -6.62 11.70
CA PHE A 198 -0.10 -6.70 13.07
C PHE A 198 -0.65 -5.57 13.94
N ASP A 199 -0.51 -5.71 15.25
CA ASP A 199 -0.94 -4.72 16.23
C ASP A 199 0.05 -3.55 16.27
N LEU A 200 -0.13 -2.55 15.42
CA LEU A 200 0.68 -1.32 15.42
C LEU A 200 0.23 -0.36 16.52
N ALA A 201 -1.07 -0.08 16.58
CA ALA A 201 -1.70 0.75 17.60
C ALA A 201 -3.19 0.37 17.67
N PRO A 202 -3.56 -0.74 18.33
CA PRO A 202 -4.94 -1.24 18.35
C PRO A 202 -5.94 -0.23 18.89
N GLN A 203 -5.55 0.58 19.89
CA GLN A 203 -6.38 1.65 20.45
C GLN A 203 -6.65 2.81 19.48
N TRP A 204 -5.91 2.88 18.37
CA TRP A 204 -6.15 3.77 17.26
C TRP A 204 -6.82 3.07 16.07
N ASP A 205 -7.21 1.81 16.25
CA ASP A 205 -7.78 1.00 15.19
C ASP A 205 -6.75 0.65 14.07
N TRP A 206 -5.46 0.66 14.44
CA TRP A 206 -4.35 0.34 13.55
C TRP A 206 -3.88 -1.10 13.77
N ALA A 207 -4.74 -2.02 13.44
CA ALA A 207 -4.55 -3.45 13.55
C ALA A 207 -5.57 -4.21 12.71
N THR A 208 -5.31 -5.48 12.43
CA THR A 208 -6.29 -6.47 11.95
C THR A 208 -6.51 -7.48 13.07
N LYS A 209 -7.74 -7.63 13.55
CA LYS A 209 -8.08 -8.39 14.77
C LYS A 209 -7.56 -9.84 14.75
N ASP A 210 -7.60 -10.49 13.60
CA ASP A 210 -7.12 -11.85 13.39
C ASP A 210 -5.92 -11.93 12.43
N GLY A 211 -5.22 -10.80 12.23
CA GLY A 211 -4.10 -10.69 11.30
C GLY A 211 -2.94 -11.64 11.61
N ALA A 212 -2.77 -12.02 12.89
CA ALA A 212 -1.78 -13.02 13.30
C ALA A 212 -1.98 -14.36 12.56
N LYS A 213 -3.23 -14.78 12.27
CA LYS A 213 -3.49 -16.00 11.50
C LYS A 213 -2.93 -15.93 10.07
N ALA A 214 -3.03 -14.75 9.43
CA ALA A 214 -2.44 -14.55 8.11
C ALA A 214 -0.91 -14.50 8.18
N ILE A 215 -0.34 -13.82 9.18
CA ILE A 215 1.11 -13.77 9.41
C ILE A 215 1.68 -15.16 9.63
N ASP A 216 1.05 -15.97 10.48
CA ASP A 216 1.46 -17.34 10.75
C ASP A 216 1.39 -18.21 9.48
N LEU A 217 0.33 -18.08 8.69
CA LEU A 217 0.20 -18.78 7.42
C LEU A 217 1.30 -18.36 6.45
N LEU A 218 1.51 -17.05 6.27
CA LEU A 218 2.49 -16.48 5.35
C LEU A 218 3.94 -16.77 5.75
N GLY A 219 4.22 -17.00 7.03
CA GLY A 219 5.53 -17.36 7.56
C GLY A 219 6.11 -18.68 7.01
N HIS A 220 5.32 -19.48 6.27
CA HIS A 220 5.81 -20.68 5.56
C HIS A 220 6.62 -20.34 4.30
N TRP A 221 6.48 -19.14 3.73
CA TRP A 221 7.20 -18.69 2.53
C TRP A 221 8.35 -17.77 2.90
N LYS A 222 9.45 -17.85 2.14
CA LYS A 222 10.69 -17.14 2.46
C LYS A 222 10.70 -15.66 2.06
N HIS A 223 9.89 -15.29 1.07
CA HIS A 223 9.95 -13.97 0.44
C HIS A 223 8.56 -13.33 0.39
N VAL A 224 8.09 -12.89 1.54
CA VAL A 224 6.78 -12.24 1.67
C VAL A 224 6.95 -10.77 1.99
N THR A 225 6.22 -9.93 1.28
CA THR A 225 6.11 -8.49 1.54
C THR A 225 4.64 -8.10 1.59
N VAL A 226 4.26 -7.33 2.60
CA VAL A 226 2.90 -6.79 2.77
C VAL A 226 2.92 -5.29 2.55
N PHE A 227 2.06 -4.79 1.66
CA PHE A 227 1.80 -3.36 1.48
C PHE A 227 0.43 -3.01 2.03
N TYR A 228 0.34 -1.88 2.73
CA TYR A 228 -0.90 -1.42 3.34
C TYR A 228 -1.00 0.11 3.33
N GLY A 229 -2.19 0.64 3.68
CA GLY A 229 -2.51 2.06 3.81
C GLY A 229 -2.94 2.42 5.22
N HIS A 230 -4.13 3.04 5.38
CA HIS A 230 -4.86 3.28 6.61
C HIS A 230 -4.21 4.25 7.62
N ILE A 231 -2.90 4.18 7.78
CA ILE A 231 -2.18 4.98 8.78
C ILE A 231 -1.70 6.33 8.25
N HIS A 232 -1.94 6.61 6.98
CA HIS A 232 -1.64 7.86 6.27
C HIS A 232 -0.19 8.34 6.41
N GLN A 233 0.76 7.42 6.52
CA GLN A 233 2.18 7.74 6.64
C GLN A 233 3.05 6.60 6.13
N GLU A 234 4.25 6.93 5.72
CA GLU A 234 5.29 5.95 5.46
C GLU A 234 5.68 5.24 6.76
N HIS A 235 5.56 3.92 6.77
CA HIS A 235 5.96 3.10 7.92
C HIS A 235 6.49 1.75 7.45
N HIS A 236 7.57 1.29 8.07
CA HIS A 236 8.22 0.02 7.77
C HIS A 236 8.37 -0.81 9.03
N PHE A 237 7.92 -2.05 8.97
CA PHE A 237 7.96 -2.99 10.08
C PHE A 237 8.24 -4.41 9.60
N THR A 238 8.60 -5.32 10.50
CA THR A 238 8.78 -6.74 10.19
C THR A 238 8.13 -7.61 11.25
N THR A 239 7.45 -8.68 10.83
CA THR A 239 6.98 -9.76 11.69
C THR A 239 7.68 -11.05 11.24
N GLY A 240 8.65 -11.54 12.05
CA GLY A 240 9.55 -12.59 11.57
C GLY A 240 10.32 -12.13 10.33
N ASP A 241 10.21 -12.88 9.23
CA ASP A 241 10.85 -12.57 7.95
C ASP A 241 9.91 -11.81 6.97
N ILE A 242 8.69 -11.53 7.36
CA ILE A 242 7.71 -10.80 6.54
C ILE A 242 7.94 -9.30 6.71
N ALA A 243 8.20 -8.59 5.60
CA ALA A 243 8.31 -7.14 5.57
C ALA A 243 6.93 -6.48 5.37
N HIS A 244 6.63 -5.43 6.14
CA HIS A 244 5.38 -4.67 6.06
C HIS A 244 5.68 -3.21 5.76
N HIS A 245 5.00 -2.63 4.77
CA HIS A 245 5.25 -1.27 4.30
C HIS A 245 3.94 -0.52 4.09
N ALA A 246 3.69 0.52 4.92
CA ALA A 246 2.62 1.47 4.69
C ALA A 246 3.07 2.59 3.77
N SER A 247 2.14 3.07 2.94
CA SER A 247 2.31 4.22 2.07
C SER A 247 1.76 5.50 2.72
N LYS A 248 2.27 6.65 2.30
CA LYS A 248 1.64 7.95 2.55
C LYS A 248 0.23 7.97 1.95
N SER A 249 -0.63 8.81 2.50
CA SER A 249 -1.97 9.05 1.96
C SER A 249 -1.96 10.13 0.88
N LEU A 250 -3.08 10.21 0.15
CA LEU A 250 -3.35 11.30 -0.78
C LEU A 250 -4.36 12.31 -0.20
N ILE A 251 -4.77 12.17 1.06
CA ILE A 251 -5.76 13.08 1.66
C ILE A 251 -5.18 14.00 2.73
N PHE A 252 -4.62 13.48 3.77
CA PHE A 252 -3.95 14.20 4.85
C PHE A 252 -3.05 13.24 5.65
N PRO A 253 -1.97 13.71 6.27
CA PRO A 253 -1.14 12.88 7.14
C PRO A 253 -1.80 12.66 8.50
N LEU A 254 -1.47 11.54 9.14
CA LEU A 254 -1.77 11.26 10.54
C LEU A 254 -0.47 11.30 11.36
N PRO A 255 -0.55 11.56 12.69
CA PRO A 255 0.63 11.57 13.56
C PRO A 255 1.25 10.18 13.69
N ALA A 256 2.54 10.15 14.07
CA ALA A 256 3.22 8.88 14.33
C ALA A 256 2.46 8.03 15.36
N PRO A 257 2.55 6.68 15.28
CA PRO A 257 1.83 5.79 16.17
C PRO A 257 2.05 6.18 17.64
N MET A 258 0.95 6.38 18.36
CA MET A 258 0.93 6.71 19.81
C MET A 258 1.67 7.99 20.21
N SER A 259 2.06 8.85 19.28
CA SER A 259 2.74 10.12 19.57
C SER A 259 1.83 11.17 20.20
N VAL A 260 0.51 11.00 20.10
CA VAL A 260 -0.52 11.86 20.71
C VAL A 260 -1.59 10.99 21.39
N PRO A 261 -2.35 11.53 22.38
CA PRO A 261 -3.34 10.73 23.11
C PRO A 261 -4.50 10.22 22.26
N LYS A 262 -4.87 10.95 21.21
CA LYS A 262 -5.96 10.59 20.30
C LYS A 262 -5.53 10.84 18.86
N LYS A 263 -5.73 9.83 17.98
CA LYS A 263 -5.47 9.98 16.55
C LYS A 263 -6.38 11.06 15.94
N GLY A 264 -5.84 11.80 15.02
CA GLY A 264 -6.56 12.79 14.22
C GLY A 264 -5.65 13.36 13.14
N PRO A 265 -6.21 13.94 12.07
CA PRO A 265 -5.40 14.53 11.01
C PRO A 265 -4.42 15.58 11.54
N VAL A 266 -3.23 15.60 10.97
CA VAL A 266 -2.29 16.71 11.17
C VAL A 266 -2.90 17.97 10.58
N ALA A 267 -2.74 19.12 11.27
CA ALA A 267 -3.27 20.38 10.82
C ALA A 267 -2.73 20.73 9.42
N TRP A 268 -3.62 21.20 8.56
CA TRP A 268 -3.24 21.66 7.22
C TRP A 268 -2.37 22.93 7.30
N ASP A 269 -1.35 22.97 6.46
CA ASP A 269 -0.41 24.06 6.36
C ASP A 269 -0.57 24.74 4.99
N PRO A 270 -1.07 25.97 4.93
CA PRO A 270 -1.27 26.67 3.65
C PRO A 270 0.03 26.98 2.90
N GLU A 271 1.17 27.06 3.60
CA GLU A 271 2.49 27.26 2.97
C GLU A 271 3.02 25.95 2.37
N HIS A 272 2.56 24.81 2.88
CA HIS A 272 2.94 23.47 2.44
C HIS A 272 1.72 22.55 2.27
N PRO A 273 0.80 22.87 1.34
CA PRO A 273 -0.51 22.23 1.25
C PRO A 273 -0.46 20.73 0.93
N ARG A 274 0.68 20.21 0.50
CA ARG A 274 0.91 18.79 0.18
C ARG A 274 1.89 18.12 1.14
N ARG A 275 2.22 18.77 2.28
CA ARG A 275 3.12 18.20 3.29
C ARG A 275 2.61 16.84 3.77
N GLY A 276 3.50 15.81 3.71
CA GLY A 276 3.18 14.46 4.16
C GLY A 276 2.33 13.63 3.20
N LEU A 277 1.86 14.19 2.08
CA LEU A 277 1.17 13.45 1.04
C LEU A 277 2.16 12.83 0.06
N GLY A 278 1.81 11.68 -0.52
CA GLY A 278 2.69 11.02 -1.47
C GLY A 278 2.12 9.70 -1.98
N PHE A 279 2.92 9.08 -2.85
CA PHE A 279 2.69 7.73 -3.35
C PHE A 279 4.01 6.98 -3.43
N ARG A 280 3.97 5.71 -3.78
CA ARG A 280 5.17 4.86 -3.80
C ARG A 280 5.33 4.19 -5.14
N GLU A 281 6.57 4.20 -5.68
CA GLU A 281 7.00 3.28 -6.73
C GLU A 281 7.64 2.04 -6.11
N VAL A 282 7.30 0.86 -6.61
CA VAL A 282 7.87 -0.42 -6.18
C VAL A 282 8.45 -1.11 -7.39
N THR A 283 9.78 -1.22 -7.43
CA THR A 283 10.50 -1.90 -8.51
C THR A 283 10.85 -3.32 -8.08
N ALA A 284 10.48 -4.31 -8.91
CA ALA A 284 10.90 -5.69 -8.77
C ALA A 284 12.00 -5.99 -9.78
N ALA A 285 13.18 -6.34 -9.30
CA ALA A 285 14.35 -6.52 -10.14
C ALA A 285 15.15 -7.81 -9.83
N GLY A 286 15.84 -8.28 -10.84
CA GLY A 286 16.72 -9.42 -10.75
C GLY A 286 16.03 -10.78 -10.56
N PRO A 287 16.81 -11.86 -10.47
CA PRO A 287 16.27 -13.23 -10.40
C PRO A 287 15.50 -13.52 -9.12
N THR A 288 15.82 -12.82 -8.03
CA THR A 288 15.17 -12.99 -6.72
C THR A 288 13.94 -12.13 -6.55
N ARG A 289 13.63 -11.25 -7.52
CA ARG A 289 12.53 -10.28 -7.42
C ARG A 289 12.60 -9.42 -6.16
N ALA A 290 13.82 -9.01 -5.76
CA ALA A 290 13.98 -8.05 -4.67
C ALA A 290 13.19 -6.76 -4.98
N LEU A 291 12.45 -6.29 -3.98
CA LEU A 291 11.64 -5.08 -4.10
C LEU A 291 12.44 -3.87 -3.62
N ALA A 292 12.54 -2.86 -4.48
CA ALA A 292 13.06 -1.53 -4.14
C ALA A 292 11.89 -0.55 -4.07
N LEU A 293 11.82 0.21 -2.99
CA LEU A 293 10.76 1.16 -2.70
C LEU A 293 11.28 2.58 -2.87
N GLN A 294 10.55 3.41 -3.61
CA GLN A 294 10.80 4.82 -3.76
C GLN A 294 9.55 5.59 -3.35
N GLU A 295 9.70 6.49 -2.37
CA GLU A 295 8.61 7.34 -1.91
C GLU A 295 8.60 8.65 -2.69
N ASP A 296 7.50 8.93 -3.38
CA ASP A 296 7.28 10.17 -4.11
C ASP A 296 6.42 11.13 -3.30
N SER A 297 7.01 12.27 -2.95
CA SER A 297 6.28 13.32 -2.23
C SER A 297 5.38 14.11 -3.19
N MET A 298 4.17 14.43 -2.73
CA MET A 298 3.29 15.39 -3.42
C MET A 298 3.74 16.84 -3.19
N GLU A 299 4.62 17.12 -2.23
CA GLU A 299 5.24 18.43 -2.13
C GLU A 299 6.01 18.74 -3.41
N GLY A 300 5.74 19.88 -4.02
CA GLY A 300 6.51 20.36 -5.15
C GLY A 300 7.97 20.52 -4.75
N VAL A 301 8.91 20.12 -5.60
CA VAL A 301 10.25 20.69 -5.55
C VAL A 301 10.01 22.18 -5.65
N GLY A 302 10.23 22.92 -4.57
CA GLY A 302 9.96 24.36 -4.52
C GLY A 302 10.50 25.01 -5.77
N ALA A 303 9.61 25.70 -6.50
CA ALA A 303 10.03 26.57 -7.56
C ALA A 303 11.01 27.56 -6.90
N GLY A 304 12.30 27.29 -7.09
CA GLY A 304 13.33 28.19 -6.63
C GLY A 304 12.99 29.58 -7.14
N LYS A 305 12.78 30.50 -6.18
CA LYS A 305 12.66 31.91 -6.46
C LYS A 305 14.02 32.44 -6.91
#